data_3c97d03902f653e5e4c26a45ee9112de
#
_entry.id   3c97d03902f653e5e4c26a45ee9112de
#
_cell.length_a   1.000
_cell.length_b   1.000
_cell.length_c   1.000
_cell.angle_alpha   90.00
_cell.angle_beta   90.00
_cell.angle_gamma   90.00
#
_symmetry.space_group_name_H-M   'P 1'
#
loop_
_entity.id
_entity.type
_entity.pdbx_description
1 polymer ?
#
loop_
_entity_poly.entity_id
_entity_poly.type
_entity_poly.pdbx_seq_one_letter_code
_entity_poly.pdbx_strand_id
1 'polypeptide(L)'
;MKKYVFIFAVLCFTFSFSQQKQVKRATIAFLNVENLWDTIASADYIDGTLPFSNPKFHRSVPIDSLKFLETTEDYKGEWSNELLVGKKVIRHQILATDFTANSPKRWGTKYYNQKLANEAKVISELGRQYTNDNPVICGLIEVENRQVIEDLIRQPVLAKSNYGIVHYNSYDARGIDIAIIYQKNRFLVQNSYTKEIKVYNEDGKRQYTRDVLVAIGLLDGEKIAVFMNHWPSRSGGEAASQPRRNAAAAVLKAEMDKLSVDYPGIKLISMGDYNDDPVSPSLKKHLGAVSDPSELSDKSPYYNLMYKLYKSGVASLAYRDAPNLFDQIIVSKNFYSPEKITPTYTIFKAEIYAPSYLLNKEGQWKGYPLRSWDGDRFTGGYSDHFPAVSVVQKEYIKK
;
A
#
# COMPACT_ATOMS: atom_id res chain seq x y z
N MET A 1 4.14 -28.19 -86.51
CA MET A 1 3.33 -28.06 -85.27
C MET A 1 4.25 -27.54 -84.15
N LYS A 2 4.15 -26.26 -83.82
CA LYS A 2 4.92 -25.63 -82.71
C LYS A 2 4.12 -25.75 -81.43
N LYS A 3 4.65 -26.44 -80.42
CA LYS A 3 4.06 -26.54 -79.09
C LYS A 3 4.48 -25.31 -78.24
N TYR A 4 3.53 -24.51 -77.85
CA TYR A 4 3.74 -23.42 -76.84
C TYR A 4 3.56 -23.99 -75.45
N VAL A 5 4.62 -23.89 -74.61
CA VAL A 5 4.57 -24.22 -73.24
C VAL A 5 4.27 -22.93 -72.47
N PHE A 6 3.09 -22.83 -71.83
CA PHE A 6 2.71 -21.71 -70.93
C PHE A 6 3.24 -22.02 -69.52
N ILE A 7 4.23 -21.25 -69.06
CA ILE A 7 4.68 -21.32 -67.71
C ILE A 7 3.80 -20.34 -66.83
N PHE A 8 2.96 -20.91 -65.99
CA PHE A 8 2.17 -20.15 -65.01
C PHE A 8 3.09 -19.86 -63.79
N ALA A 9 3.56 -18.62 -63.69
CA ALA A 9 4.26 -18.16 -62.48
C ALA A 9 3.22 -17.84 -61.39
N VAL A 10 3.14 -18.71 -60.38
CA VAL A 10 2.33 -18.43 -59.16
C VAL A 10 3.12 -17.47 -58.26
N LEU A 11 2.73 -16.19 -58.26
CA LEU A 11 3.24 -15.22 -57.27
C LEU A 11 2.59 -15.51 -55.92
N CYS A 12 3.33 -16.17 -55.03
CA CYS A 12 2.96 -16.24 -53.60
C CYS A 12 3.21 -14.88 -52.94
N PHE A 13 2.18 -14.09 -52.75
CA PHE A 13 2.24 -12.93 -51.90
C PHE A 13 2.25 -13.40 -50.41
N THR A 14 3.42 -13.43 -49.81
CA THR A 14 3.54 -13.56 -48.38
C THR A 14 3.18 -12.22 -47.71
N PHE A 15 1.97 -12.11 -47.22
CA PHE A 15 1.61 -11.00 -46.35
C PHE A 15 2.38 -11.16 -45.04
N SER A 16 3.50 -10.46 -44.89
CA SER A 16 4.16 -10.27 -43.61
C SER A 16 3.31 -9.29 -42.81
N PHE A 17 2.43 -9.82 -41.95
CA PHE A 17 1.79 -9.00 -40.93
C PHE A 17 2.89 -8.54 -39.96
N SER A 18 3.34 -7.31 -40.10
CA SER A 18 4.15 -6.68 -39.09
C SER A 18 3.31 -6.61 -37.82
N GLN A 19 3.62 -7.44 -36.85
CA GLN A 19 2.98 -7.38 -35.51
C GLN A 19 3.34 -6.05 -34.88
N GLN A 20 2.35 -5.17 -34.72
CA GLN A 20 2.56 -3.84 -34.18
C GLN A 20 2.85 -3.96 -32.68
N LYS A 21 4.08 -3.67 -32.30
CA LYS A 21 4.49 -3.55 -30.91
C LYS A 21 3.74 -2.42 -30.23
N GLN A 22 3.08 -2.70 -29.13
CA GLN A 22 2.34 -1.73 -28.33
C GLN A 22 2.92 -1.67 -26.92
N VAL A 23 2.69 -0.56 -26.23
CA VAL A 23 3.12 -0.37 -24.84
C VAL A 23 1.92 -0.56 -23.92
N LYS A 24 2.06 -1.48 -22.97
CA LYS A 24 1.11 -1.67 -21.88
C LYS A 24 1.63 -1.03 -20.62
N ARG A 25 0.78 -0.25 -19.96
CA ARG A 25 1.10 0.42 -18.69
C ARG A 25 0.21 -0.09 -17.57
N ALA A 26 0.74 -0.02 -16.35
CA ALA A 26 0.02 -0.28 -15.12
C ALA A 26 0.42 0.75 -14.06
N THR A 27 -0.57 1.32 -13.36
CA THR A 27 -0.32 2.14 -12.19
C THR A 27 -0.28 1.25 -10.96
N ILE A 28 0.77 1.42 -10.15
CA ILE A 28 0.90 0.87 -8.80
C ILE A 28 1.06 2.06 -7.87
N ALA A 29 0.11 2.25 -6.97
CA ALA A 29 0.02 3.44 -6.14
C ALA A 29 -0.14 3.10 -4.66
N PHE A 30 0.07 4.09 -3.82
CA PHE A 30 -0.09 4.02 -2.38
C PHE A 30 -0.79 5.27 -1.86
N LEU A 31 -1.71 5.09 -0.91
CA LEU A 31 -2.46 6.17 -0.26
C LEU A 31 -2.63 5.89 1.23
N ASN A 32 -2.21 6.83 2.07
CA ASN A 32 -2.69 6.94 3.45
C ASN A 32 -4.07 7.59 3.41
N VAL A 33 -5.09 6.93 3.95
CA VAL A 33 -6.48 7.42 3.92
C VAL A 33 -6.86 8.23 5.15
N GLU A 34 -5.92 8.56 6.02
CA GLU A 34 -6.14 9.32 7.27
C GLU A 34 -7.36 8.81 8.06
N ASN A 35 -7.26 7.58 8.61
CA ASN A 35 -8.26 6.99 9.49
C ASN A 35 -9.64 6.78 8.83
N LEU A 36 -9.74 5.82 7.94
CA LEU A 36 -11.02 5.39 7.35
C LEU A 36 -11.70 4.38 8.28
N TRP A 37 -12.67 4.86 9.05
CA TRP A 37 -13.45 4.11 10.03
C TRP A 37 -14.89 3.96 9.55
N ASP A 38 -15.54 2.83 9.87
CA ASP A 38 -16.97 2.69 9.65
C ASP A 38 -17.80 3.45 10.71
N THR A 39 -19.10 3.27 10.69
CA THR A 39 -20.04 3.96 11.60
C THR A 39 -20.73 2.99 12.54
N ILE A 40 -20.28 1.75 12.58
CA ILE A 40 -20.91 0.70 13.36
C ILE A 40 -20.32 0.74 14.76
N ALA A 41 -21.18 0.82 15.78
CA ALA A 41 -20.75 0.77 17.18
C ALA A 41 -20.01 -0.54 17.54
N SER A 42 -19.99 -1.49 16.63
CA SER A 42 -19.14 -2.67 16.59
C SER A 42 -17.66 -2.34 16.33
N ALA A 43 -17.29 -1.07 16.36
CA ALA A 43 -15.90 -0.71 16.53
C ALA A 43 -15.25 -1.42 17.73
N ASP A 44 -16.08 -1.93 18.65
CA ASP A 44 -15.65 -2.81 19.73
C ASP A 44 -15.39 -4.25 19.29
N TYR A 45 -15.61 -4.57 18.03
CA TYR A 45 -15.32 -5.87 17.43
C TYR A 45 -14.16 -5.76 16.48
N ILE A 46 -13.38 -6.80 16.38
CA ILE A 46 -12.47 -6.97 15.27
C ILE A 46 -13.16 -7.84 14.22
N ASP A 47 -13.48 -7.21 13.09
CA ASP A 47 -13.90 -7.94 11.89
C ASP A 47 -15.00 -8.97 12.16
N GLY A 48 -16.03 -8.57 12.87
CA GLY A 48 -17.15 -9.42 13.20
C GLY A 48 -16.98 -10.30 14.45
N THR A 49 -15.94 -10.08 15.24
CA THR A 49 -15.79 -10.72 16.55
C THR A 49 -16.78 -10.18 17.55
N LEU A 50 -17.21 -11.05 18.45
CA LEU A 50 -17.99 -10.60 19.62
C LEU A 50 -17.13 -9.73 20.54
N PRO A 51 -17.71 -8.68 21.17
CA PRO A 51 -17.02 -7.88 22.14
C PRO A 51 -16.67 -8.70 23.36
N PHE A 52 -15.56 -8.36 23.98
CA PHE A 52 -15.21 -8.87 25.28
C PHE A 52 -16.05 -8.17 26.37
N SER A 53 -15.93 -8.68 27.61
CA SER A 53 -16.51 -8.04 28.79
C SER A 53 -16.08 -6.59 28.97
N ASN A 54 -14.89 -6.23 28.52
CA ASN A 54 -14.47 -4.84 28.34
C ASN A 54 -14.62 -4.45 26.87
N PRO A 55 -15.55 -3.55 26.52
CA PRO A 55 -15.84 -3.18 25.13
C PRO A 55 -14.71 -2.43 24.41
N LYS A 56 -13.66 -2.02 25.14
CA LYS A 56 -12.48 -1.39 24.53
C LYS A 56 -11.47 -2.40 23.97
N PHE A 57 -11.71 -3.68 24.17
CA PHE A 57 -10.81 -4.73 23.72
C PHE A 57 -11.48 -5.67 22.74
N HIS A 58 -10.71 -6.14 21.82
CA HIS A 58 -11.15 -7.13 20.85
C HIS A 58 -9.98 -7.99 20.38
N ARG A 59 -10.32 -9.14 19.78
CA ARG A 59 -9.32 -10.08 19.28
C ARG A 59 -8.75 -9.58 17.96
N SER A 60 -7.45 -9.58 17.87
CA SER A 60 -6.73 -9.31 16.62
C SER A 60 -6.37 -10.64 15.97
N VAL A 61 -7.03 -10.97 14.88
CA VAL A 61 -6.80 -12.20 14.12
C VAL A 61 -6.81 -11.89 12.63
N PRO A 62 -6.11 -12.69 11.80
CA PRO A 62 -6.27 -12.58 10.36
C PRO A 62 -7.73 -12.78 9.98
N ILE A 63 -8.24 -11.98 9.06
CA ILE A 63 -9.65 -12.02 8.66
C ILE A 63 -10.09 -13.38 8.13
N ASP A 64 -9.16 -14.10 7.49
CA ASP A 64 -9.41 -15.46 6.98
C ASP A 64 -9.48 -16.52 8.06
N SER A 65 -9.19 -16.15 9.31
CA SER A 65 -9.15 -17.05 10.48
C SER A 65 -10.32 -16.79 11.41
N LEU A 66 -11.50 -16.52 10.88
CA LEU A 66 -12.72 -16.22 11.66
C LEU A 66 -13.06 -17.28 12.73
N LYS A 67 -12.60 -18.50 12.58
CA LYS A 67 -12.77 -19.57 13.58
C LYS A 67 -12.20 -19.22 14.96
N PHE A 68 -11.25 -18.30 15.04
CA PHE A 68 -10.75 -17.80 16.31
C PHE A 68 -11.77 -16.94 17.05
N LEU A 69 -12.76 -16.46 16.36
CA LEU A 69 -13.73 -15.53 16.91
C LEU A 69 -14.71 -16.19 17.87
N GLU A 70 -14.80 -17.50 17.84
CA GLU A 70 -15.69 -18.28 18.69
C GLU A 70 -15.09 -18.62 20.06
N THR A 71 -13.80 -18.37 20.25
CA THR A 71 -13.08 -18.78 21.47
C THR A 71 -12.85 -17.64 22.44
N THR A 72 -13.92 -16.96 22.86
CA THR A 72 -13.84 -15.85 23.82
C THR A 72 -13.50 -16.31 25.24
N GLU A 73 -13.80 -17.55 25.58
CA GLU A 73 -13.51 -18.16 26.89
C GLU A 73 -12.01 -18.28 27.19
N ASP A 74 -11.16 -18.29 26.16
CA ASP A 74 -9.71 -18.30 26.33
C ASP A 74 -9.13 -16.92 26.60
N TYR A 75 -9.94 -15.88 26.47
CA TYR A 75 -9.52 -14.52 26.75
C TYR A 75 -9.57 -14.24 28.24
N LYS A 76 -8.45 -13.88 28.81
CA LYS A 76 -8.31 -13.50 30.23
C LYS A 76 -7.87 -12.05 30.41
N GLY A 77 -7.98 -11.26 29.35
CA GLY A 77 -7.44 -9.91 29.33
C GLY A 77 -8.33 -8.91 30.03
N GLU A 78 -7.77 -8.29 31.01
CA GLU A 78 -7.93 -6.89 31.29
C GLU A 78 -6.97 -6.15 30.36
N TRP A 79 -6.57 -4.96 30.60
CA TRP A 79 -5.62 -4.23 29.78
C TRP A 79 -4.29 -5.00 29.53
N SER A 80 -4.29 -5.88 28.57
CA SER A 80 -3.15 -6.69 28.17
C SER A 80 -3.00 -6.60 26.66
N ASN A 81 -1.77 -6.59 26.17
CA ASN A 81 -1.49 -6.71 24.74
C ASN A 81 -1.50 -8.18 24.27
N GLU A 82 -1.96 -9.07 25.13
CA GLU A 82 -1.93 -10.50 24.91
C GLU A 82 -3.29 -11.12 25.09
N LEU A 83 -3.66 -11.96 24.18
CA LEU A 83 -4.84 -12.80 24.21
C LEU A 83 -4.40 -14.24 24.24
N LEU A 84 -4.97 -15.01 25.16
CA LEU A 84 -4.74 -16.44 25.23
C LEU A 84 -5.81 -17.20 24.46
N VAL A 85 -5.38 -18.13 23.59
CA VAL A 85 -6.22 -19.17 23.00
C VAL A 85 -5.63 -20.50 23.42
N GLY A 86 -6.30 -21.16 24.35
CA GLY A 86 -5.73 -22.27 25.08
C GLY A 86 -4.47 -21.84 25.85
N LYS A 87 -3.32 -22.44 25.52
CA LYS A 87 -2.02 -22.04 26.07
C LYS A 87 -1.22 -21.10 25.16
N LYS A 88 -1.75 -20.79 23.99
CA LYS A 88 -1.07 -19.95 23.00
C LYS A 88 -1.47 -18.49 23.20
N VAL A 89 -0.47 -17.62 23.36
CA VAL A 89 -0.70 -16.19 23.36
C VAL A 89 -0.92 -15.73 21.93
N ILE A 90 -2.05 -15.09 21.68
CA ILE A 90 -2.31 -14.27 20.51
C ILE A 90 -2.59 -12.85 21.00
N ARG A 91 -2.21 -11.88 20.21
CA ARG A 91 -2.31 -10.47 20.58
C ARG A 91 -3.75 -9.99 20.52
N HIS A 92 -4.01 -8.90 21.20
CA HIS A 92 -5.22 -8.11 21.04
C HIS A 92 -4.88 -6.62 21.04
N GLN A 93 -5.81 -5.81 20.60
CA GLN A 93 -5.64 -4.36 20.51
C GLN A 93 -6.79 -3.64 21.21
N ILE A 94 -6.56 -2.36 21.50
CA ILE A 94 -7.56 -1.45 22.00
C ILE A 94 -8.04 -0.62 20.83
N LEU A 95 -9.35 -0.46 20.70
CA LEU A 95 -9.92 0.41 19.69
C LEU A 95 -9.80 1.88 20.09
N ALA A 96 -9.51 2.70 19.09
CA ALA A 96 -9.67 4.14 19.23
C ALA A 96 -11.17 4.48 19.28
N THR A 97 -11.58 5.19 20.33
CA THR A 97 -12.96 5.61 20.54
C THR A 97 -13.33 6.93 19.87
N ASP A 98 -12.40 7.51 19.09
CA ASP A 98 -12.55 8.84 18.49
C ASP A 98 -13.56 8.87 17.34
N PHE A 99 -13.75 7.73 16.66
CA PHE A 99 -14.59 7.64 15.47
C PHE A 99 -15.94 7.00 15.80
N THR A 100 -16.66 7.59 16.74
CA THR A 100 -18.02 7.17 17.12
C THR A 100 -18.97 8.36 17.11
N ALA A 101 -20.27 8.09 17.03
CA ALA A 101 -21.32 9.13 17.05
C ALA A 101 -21.29 9.97 18.35
N ASN A 102 -20.82 9.39 19.46
CA ASN A 102 -20.76 10.04 20.76
C ASN A 102 -19.41 10.68 21.06
N SER A 103 -18.42 10.51 20.19
CA SER A 103 -17.12 11.17 20.34
C SER A 103 -17.19 12.66 20.01
N PRO A 104 -16.19 13.47 20.39
CA PRO A 104 -16.08 14.86 19.94
C PRO A 104 -16.14 15.02 18.41
N LYS A 105 -15.64 14.05 17.66
CA LYS A 105 -15.70 14.01 16.19
C LYS A 105 -17.10 13.83 15.64
N ARG A 106 -18.04 13.30 16.44
CA ARG A 106 -19.43 13.01 16.01
C ARG A 106 -19.46 12.25 14.70
N TRP A 107 -18.62 11.21 14.61
CA TRP A 107 -18.49 10.42 13.40
C TRP A 107 -19.79 9.70 13.08
N GLY A 108 -20.24 9.77 11.83
CA GLY A 108 -21.48 9.17 11.42
C GLY A 108 -21.56 9.02 9.89
N THR A 109 -22.63 8.40 9.43
CA THR A 109 -22.84 7.99 8.01
C THR A 109 -22.60 9.12 7.00
N LYS A 110 -22.95 10.36 7.34
CA LYS A 110 -22.74 11.50 6.43
C LYS A 110 -21.26 11.73 6.14
N TYR A 111 -20.42 11.77 7.18
CA TYR A 111 -18.98 11.99 7.06
C TYR A 111 -18.29 10.78 6.45
N TYR A 112 -18.71 9.58 6.85
CA TYR A 112 -18.22 8.33 6.30
C TYR A 112 -18.43 8.26 4.78
N ASN A 113 -19.64 8.48 4.31
CA ASN A 113 -19.95 8.45 2.87
C ASN A 113 -19.17 9.52 2.10
N GLN A 114 -19.02 10.73 2.67
CA GLN A 114 -18.23 11.78 2.04
C GLN A 114 -16.75 11.38 1.94
N LYS A 115 -16.19 10.80 3.01
CA LYS A 115 -14.81 10.34 3.02
C LYS A 115 -14.59 9.22 2.01
N LEU A 116 -15.48 8.22 1.97
CA LEU A 116 -15.44 7.17 0.95
C LEU A 116 -15.44 7.74 -0.47
N ALA A 117 -16.31 8.69 -0.76
CA ALA A 117 -16.37 9.32 -2.08
C ALA A 117 -15.10 10.11 -2.41
N ASN A 118 -14.55 10.82 -1.42
CA ASN A 118 -13.30 11.58 -1.56
C ASN A 118 -12.11 10.64 -1.87
N GLU A 119 -11.93 9.59 -1.07
CA GLU A 119 -10.84 8.62 -1.26
C GLU A 119 -10.99 7.87 -2.60
N ALA A 120 -12.21 7.46 -2.94
CA ALA A 120 -12.47 6.82 -4.23
C ALA A 120 -12.13 7.72 -5.41
N LYS A 121 -12.46 9.02 -5.32
CA LYS A 121 -12.06 10.01 -6.32
C LYS A 121 -10.54 10.07 -6.47
N VAL A 122 -9.83 10.23 -5.36
CA VAL A 122 -8.35 10.28 -5.38
C VAL A 122 -7.79 9.02 -6.04
N ILE A 123 -8.18 7.84 -5.57
CA ILE A 123 -7.73 6.56 -6.13
C ILE A 123 -7.98 6.49 -7.64
N SER A 124 -9.15 6.91 -8.10
CA SER A 124 -9.51 6.83 -9.52
C SER A 124 -8.66 7.71 -10.44
N GLU A 125 -7.98 8.70 -9.88
CA GLU A 125 -7.16 9.65 -10.64
C GLU A 125 -5.65 9.30 -10.62
N LEU A 126 -5.21 8.42 -9.69
CA LEU A 126 -3.80 8.06 -9.55
C LEU A 126 -3.24 7.42 -10.83
N GLY A 127 -2.28 8.09 -11.45
CA GLY A 127 -1.63 7.63 -12.68
C GLY A 127 -2.52 7.59 -13.93
N ARG A 128 -3.77 8.04 -13.84
CA ARG A 128 -4.75 8.00 -14.94
C ARG A 128 -4.28 8.69 -16.19
N GLN A 129 -3.56 9.79 -16.06
CA GLN A 129 -2.96 10.52 -17.20
C GLN A 129 -1.99 9.67 -18.03
N TYR A 130 -1.43 8.59 -17.47
CA TYR A 130 -0.48 7.72 -18.14
C TYR A 130 -1.11 6.41 -18.65
N THR A 131 -2.18 5.95 -18.00
CA THR A 131 -2.77 4.63 -18.22
C THR A 131 -4.18 4.68 -18.79
N ASN A 132 -4.87 5.82 -18.65
CA ASN A 132 -6.31 6.00 -18.90
C ASN A 132 -7.19 5.00 -18.13
N ASP A 133 -6.69 4.50 -17.00
CA ASP A 133 -7.35 3.50 -16.16
C ASP A 133 -7.11 3.82 -14.68
N ASN A 134 -7.89 3.22 -13.79
CA ASN A 134 -7.66 3.24 -12.37
C ASN A 134 -6.39 2.41 -12.03
N PRO A 135 -5.74 2.60 -10.87
CA PRO A 135 -4.57 1.82 -10.48
C PRO A 135 -4.84 0.31 -10.57
N VAL A 136 -3.88 -0.42 -11.11
CA VAL A 136 -3.97 -1.90 -11.13
C VAL A 136 -3.76 -2.46 -9.73
N ILE A 137 -2.89 -1.83 -8.96
CA ILE A 137 -2.62 -2.16 -7.56
C ILE A 137 -2.58 -0.84 -6.79
N CYS A 138 -3.33 -0.75 -5.70
CA CYS A 138 -3.26 0.38 -4.79
C CYS A 138 -3.17 -0.10 -3.35
N GLY A 139 -2.12 0.30 -2.66
CA GLY A 139 -1.96 0.10 -1.23
C GLY A 139 -2.72 1.15 -0.44
N LEU A 140 -3.35 0.73 0.63
CA LEU A 140 -4.10 1.58 1.55
C LEU A 140 -3.59 1.35 2.97
N ILE A 141 -3.46 2.41 3.74
CA ILE A 141 -3.18 2.34 5.18
C ILE A 141 -4.13 3.24 5.96
N GLU A 142 -4.20 2.98 7.26
CA GLU A 142 -5.14 3.62 8.19
C GLU A 142 -6.60 3.30 7.86
N VAL A 143 -6.84 2.09 7.41
CA VAL A 143 -8.18 1.50 7.28
C VAL A 143 -8.51 0.73 8.56
N GLU A 144 -9.76 0.78 9.00
CA GLU A 144 -10.19 0.09 10.22
C GLU A 144 -10.29 -1.42 10.01
N ASN A 145 -10.98 -1.83 8.95
CA ASN A 145 -11.32 -3.22 8.72
C ASN A 145 -11.59 -3.50 7.24
N ARG A 146 -11.89 -4.75 6.90
CA ARG A 146 -12.22 -5.15 5.54
C ARG A 146 -13.49 -4.46 5.01
N GLN A 147 -14.49 -4.22 5.86
CA GLN A 147 -15.77 -3.65 5.43
C GLN A 147 -15.60 -2.25 4.83
N VAL A 148 -14.79 -1.39 5.46
CA VAL A 148 -14.54 -0.04 4.94
C VAL A 148 -13.86 -0.07 3.56
N ILE A 149 -13.02 -1.09 3.30
CA ILE A 149 -12.37 -1.27 2.01
C ILE A 149 -13.38 -1.75 0.97
N GLU A 150 -14.28 -2.65 1.35
CA GLU A 150 -15.38 -3.11 0.47
C GLU A 150 -16.32 -1.96 0.09
N ASP A 151 -16.66 -1.10 1.05
CA ASP A 151 -17.49 0.08 0.79
C ASP A 151 -16.77 1.10 -0.11
N LEU A 152 -15.45 1.24 0.06
CA LEU A 152 -14.61 2.09 -0.79
C LEU A 152 -14.58 1.61 -2.24
N ILE A 153 -14.31 0.33 -2.48
CA ILE A 153 -14.23 -0.20 -3.86
C ILE A 153 -15.58 -0.29 -4.57
N ARG A 154 -16.69 -0.25 -3.82
CA ARG A 154 -18.06 -0.15 -4.37
C ARG A 154 -18.42 1.26 -4.83
N GLN A 155 -17.63 2.28 -4.53
CA GLN A 155 -17.89 3.63 -5.00
C GLN A 155 -17.97 3.67 -6.53
N PRO A 156 -18.89 4.44 -7.15
CA PRO A 156 -19.17 4.38 -8.59
C PRO A 156 -17.96 4.52 -9.50
N VAL A 157 -16.99 5.35 -9.11
CA VAL A 157 -15.77 5.62 -9.88
C VAL A 157 -14.78 4.45 -9.85
N LEU A 158 -14.88 3.55 -8.87
CA LEU A 158 -14.00 2.37 -8.70
C LEU A 158 -14.70 1.06 -9.07
N ALA A 159 -16.03 0.99 -9.03
CA ALA A 159 -16.81 -0.24 -9.16
C ALA A 159 -16.49 -1.04 -10.44
N LYS A 160 -16.21 -0.35 -11.55
CA LYS A 160 -15.89 -0.99 -12.84
C LYS A 160 -14.50 -1.65 -12.87
N SER A 161 -13.62 -1.32 -11.93
CA SER A 161 -12.25 -1.87 -11.87
C SER A 161 -12.20 -3.31 -11.36
N ASN A 162 -13.33 -3.84 -10.84
CA ASN A 162 -13.43 -5.20 -10.32
C ASN A 162 -12.31 -5.54 -9.34
N TYR A 163 -12.13 -4.69 -8.32
CA TYR A 163 -11.06 -4.86 -7.35
C TYR A 163 -11.25 -6.11 -6.48
N GLY A 164 -10.13 -6.80 -6.23
CA GLY A 164 -9.95 -7.71 -5.11
C GLY A 164 -9.29 -6.99 -3.94
N ILE A 165 -9.32 -7.63 -2.78
CA ILE A 165 -8.77 -7.10 -1.53
C ILE A 165 -7.83 -8.14 -0.92
N VAL A 166 -6.62 -7.70 -0.53
CA VAL A 166 -5.76 -8.40 0.42
C VAL A 166 -5.71 -7.54 1.68
N HIS A 167 -6.17 -8.10 2.79
CA HIS A 167 -6.25 -7.40 4.07
C HIS A 167 -6.02 -8.39 5.21
N TYR A 168 -5.30 -7.95 6.24
CA TYR A 168 -5.08 -8.67 7.48
C TYR A 168 -5.17 -7.69 8.64
N ASN A 169 -5.81 -8.11 9.71
CA ASN A 169 -5.81 -7.35 10.95
C ASN A 169 -4.40 -7.14 11.45
N SER A 170 -4.08 -5.92 11.82
CA SER A 170 -2.86 -5.57 12.52
C SER A 170 -3.06 -5.65 14.03
N TYR A 171 -1.98 -5.39 14.74
CA TYR A 171 -2.00 -5.34 16.20
C TYR A 171 -1.70 -3.93 16.72
N ASP A 172 -1.94 -2.93 15.88
CA ASP A 172 -1.84 -1.54 16.28
C ASP A 172 -2.91 -1.20 17.32
N ALA A 173 -2.51 -0.50 18.38
CA ALA A 173 -3.40 -0.16 19.48
C ALA A 173 -4.55 0.78 19.10
N ARG A 174 -4.46 1.46 17.95
CA ARG A 174 -5.53 2.31 17.42
C ARG A 174 -6.56 1.53 16.60
N GLY A 175 -6.28 0.28 16.25
CA GLY A 175 -7.16 -0.54 15.40
C GLY A 175 -7.09 -0.16 13.91
N ILE A 176 -5.96 0.35 13.44
CA ILE A 176 -5.77 0.67 12.03
C ILE A 176 -4.94 -0.41 11.33
N ASP A 177 -5.33 -0.71 10.12
CA ASP A 177 -4.76 -1.77 9.30
C ASP A 177 -4.13 -1.26 8.02
N ILE A 178 -3.55 -2.19 7.30
CA ILE A 178 -3.00 -2.01 5.96
C ILE A 178 -3.66 -2.99 4.99
N ALA A 179 -3.85 -2.55 3.75
CA ALA A 179 -4.49 -3.36 2.73
C ALA A 179 -3.92 -3.11 1.33
N ILE A 180 -4.21 -4.02 0.42
CA ILE A 180 -3.99 -3.87 -1.02
C ILE A 180 -5.31 -4.10 -1.72
N ILE A 181 -5.73 -3.15 -2.56
CA ILE A 181 -6.78 -3.37 -3.57
C ILE A 181 -6.11 -3.57 -4.92
N TYR A 182 -6.67 -4.47 -5.73
CA TYR A 182 -6.07 -4.83 -7.01
C TYR A 182 -7.09 -5.22 -8.06
N GLN A 183 -6.89 -4.84 -9.31
CA GLN A 183 -7.74 -5.26 -10.43
C GLN A 183 -7.56 -6.76 -10.69
N LYS A 184 -8.59 -7.58 -10.43
CA LYS A 184 -8.57 -9.05 -10.55
C LYS A 184 -8.23 -9.55 -11.95
N ASN A 185 -8.55 -8.78 -12.98
CA ASN A 185 -8.27 -9.12 -14.37
C ASN A 185 -6.82 -8.85 -14.81
N ARG A 186 -6.04 -8.13 -13.99
CA ARG A 186 -4.67 -7.75 -14.31
C ARG A 186 -3.64 -8.27 -13.30
N PHE A 187 -4.02 -8.34 -12.03
CA PHE A 187 -3.16 -8.90 -10.99
C PHE A 187 -3.83 -10.13 -10.36
N LEU A 188 -3.27 -11.30 -10.64
CA LEU A 188 -3.72 -12.57 -10.07
C LEU A 188 -2.92 -12.86 -8.80
N VAL A 189 -3.49 -12.60 -7.64
CA VAL A 189 -2.88 -12.94 -6.35
C VAL A 189 -2.81 -14.46 -6.20
N GLN A 190 -1.61 -14.98 -5.95
CA GLN A 190 -1.33 -16.40 -5.75
C GLN A 190 -1.13 -16.75 -4.27
N ASN A 191 -0.58 -15.81 -3.50
CA ASN A 191 -0.34 -15.95 -2.07
C ASN A 191 -0.31 -14.59 -1.39
N SER A 192 -0.72 -14.53 -0.13
CA SER A 192 -0.57 -13.35 0.71
C SER A 192 -0.37 -13.75 2.18
N TYR A 193 0.33 -12.92 2.93
CA TYR A 193 0.62 -13.12 4.35
C TYR A 193 1.17 -11.84 4.96
N THR A 194 1.37 -11.85 6.27
CA THR A 194 2.03 -10.77 6.99
C THR A 194 3.36 -11.20 7.61
N LYS A 195 4.26 -10.23 7.78
CA LYS A 195 5.51 -10.41 8.53
C LYS A 195 5.53 -9.50 9.74
N GLU A 196 5.60 -10.13 10.90
CA GLU A 196 5.57 -9.44 12.18
C GLU A 196 6.77 -8.53 12.38
N ILE A 197 6.50 -7.27 12.71
CA ILE A 197 7.52 -6.30 13.14
C ILE A 197 7.59 -6.31 14.66
N LYS A 198 8.70 -6.81 15.20
CA LYS A 198 8.95 -6.85 16.64
C LYS A 198 9.65 -5.59 17.10
N VAL A 199 8.94 -4.75 17.81
CA VAL A 199 9.48 -3.53 18.41
C VAL A 199 9.27 -3.50 19.93
N TYR A 200 10.17 -2.83 20.61
CA TYR A 200 10.17 -2.72 22.06
C TYR A 200 10.35 -1.25 22.47
N ASN A 201 9.78 -0.86 23.59
CA ASN A 201 10.06 0.44 24.18
C ASN A 201 11.40 0.45 24.93
N GLU A 202 11.76 1.57 25.51
CA GLU A 202 13.00 1.73 26.28
C GLU A 202 13.06 0.82 27.51
N ASP A 203 11.92 0.47 28.09
CA ASP A 203 11.81 -0.46 29.22
C ASP A 203 11.85 -1.94 28.79
N GLY A 204 12.07 -2.23 27.51
CA GLY A 204 12.06 -3.57 26.97
C GLY A 204 10.68 -4.20 26.81
N LYS A 205 9.59 -3.46 27.00
CA LYS A 205 8.24 -3.94 26.80
C LYS A 205 7.90 -3.98 25.32
N ARG A 206 7.26 -5.07 24.91
CA ARG A 206 6.76 -5.24 23.54
C ARG A 206 5.76 -4.16 23.19
N GLN A 207 5.98 -3.51 22.03
CA GLN A 207 4.99 -2.64 21.39
C GLN A 207 4.48 -3.32 20.12
N TYR A 208 3.17 -3.30 19.95
CA TYR A 208 2.54 -3.85 18.75
C TYR A 208 2.34 -2.76 17.70
N THR A 209 2.51 -3.13 16.43
CA THR A 209 2.40 -2.22 15.31
C THR A 209 1.85 -3.00 14.09
N ARG A 210 1.64 -2.31 12.99
CA ARG A 210 1.24 -2.93 11.72
C ARG A 210 2.39 -3.77 11.19
N ASP A 211 2.07 -5.00 10.79
CA ASP A 211 3.02 -5.91 10.18
C ASP A 211 3.27 -5.54 8.71
N VAL A 212 4.34 -6.04 8.10
CA VAL A 212 4.51 -5.92 6.64
C VAL A 212 3.53 -6.86 5.95
N LEU A 213 2.62 -6.33 5.14
CA LEU A 213 1.72 -7.14 4.32
C LEU A 213 2.42 -7.50 3.00
N VAL A 214 2.40 -8.76 2.63
CA VAL A 214 3.00 -9.29 1.40
C VAL A 214 1.92 -9.91 0.52
N ALA A 215 1.89 -9.53 -0.75
CA ALA A 215 1.06 -10.18 -1.76
C ALA A 215 1.94 -10.61 -2.95
N ILE A 216 1.92 -11.89 -3.27
CA ILE A 216 2.66 -12.47 -4.40
C ILE A 216 1.66 -12.85 -5.48
N GLY A 217 1.91 -12.46 -6.72
CA GLY A 217 0.99 -12.73 -7.81
C GLY A 217 1.58 -12.51 -9.20
N LEU A 218 0.70 -12.54 -10.19
CA LEU A 218 1.04 -12.34 -11.59
C LEU A 218 0.41 -11.03 -12.09
N LEU A 219 1.23 -10.01 -12.35
CA LEU A 219 0.81 -8.79 -13.01
C LEU A 219 0.89 -8.99 -14.53
N ASP A 220 -0.26 -9.11 -15.18
CA ASP A 220 -0.33 -9.40 -16.62
C ASP A 220 0.62 -10.55 -17.04
N GLY A 221 0.70 -11.59 -16.20
CA GLY A 221 1.53 -12.79 -16.41
C GLY A 221 2.95 -12.74 -15.83
N GLU A 222 3.43 -11.59 -15.35
CA GLU A 222 4.74 -11.47 -14.71
C GLU A 222 4.65 -11.62 -13.19
N LYS A 223 5.53 -12.47 -12.63
CA LYS A 223 5.57 -12.68 -11.19
C LYS A 223 6.14 -11.45 -10.47
N ILE A 224 5.33 -10.90 -9.58
CA ILE A 224 5.72 -9.78 -8.71
C ILE A 224 5.34 -10.08 -7.26
N ALA A 225 6.04 -9.45 -6.32
CA ALA A 225 5.60 -9.35 -4.94
C ALA A 225 5.45 -7.89 -4.55
N VAL A 226 4.34 -7.59 -3.89
CA VAL A 226 3.98 -6.26 -3.39
C VAL A 226 4.06 -6.29 -1.88
N PHE A 227 4.80 -5.34 -1.30
CA PHE A 227 4.96 -5.19 0.15
C PHE A 227 4.30 -3.88 0.57
N MET A 228 3.34 -3.96 1.49
CA MET A 228 2.73 -2.80 2.10
C MET A 228 3.31 -2.56 3.48
N ASN A 229 3.59 -1.31 3.77
CA ASN A 229 4.23 -0.86 4.99
C ASN A 229 3.49 0.32 5.62
N HIS A 230 3.39 0.30 6.93
CA HIS A 230 3.11 1.47 7.73
C HIS A 230 3.97 1.38 8.99
N TRP A 231 5.17 1.95 8.92
CA TRP A 231 6.18 1.80 9.98
C TRP A 231 5.83 2.60 11.24
N PRO A 232 6.46 2.29 12.37
CA PRO A 232 6.27 3.04 13.60
C PRO A 232 6.53 4.53 13.43
N SER A 233 5.59 5.34 13.90
CA SER A 233 5.67 6.80 13.79
C SER A 233 6.86 7.39 14.57
N ARG A 234 7.15 8.67 14.33
CA ARG A 234 8.14 9.46 15.09
C ARG A 234 7.66 9.87 16.48
N SER A 235 6.66 9.18 17.02
CA SER A 235 6.16 9.42 18.39
C SER A 235 7.28 9.28 19.42
N GLY A 236 7.37 10.26 20.33
CA GLY A 236 8.48 10.39 21.27
C GLY A 236 9.73 11.09 20.69
N GLY A 237 9.70 11.48 19.44
CA GLY A 237 10.79 12.14 18.71
C GLY A 237 11.47 11.23 17.69
N GLU A 238 12.07 11.84 16.70
CA GLU A 238 12.68 11.13 15.56
C GLU A 238 13.79 10.18 16.02
N ALA A 239 14.72 10.67 16.82
CA ALA A 239 15.88 9.88 17.30
C ALA A 239 15.46 8.74 18.23
N ALA A 240 14.56 9.01 19.21
CA ALA A 240 14.07 8.03 20.16
C ALA A 240 13.27 6.90 19.48
N SER A 241 12.54 7.21 18.42
CA SER A 241 11.75 6.25 17.68
C SER A 241 12.51 5.53 16.53
N GLN A 242 13.69 6.02 16.14
CA GLN A 242 14.49 5.47 15.04
C GLN A 242 14.78 3.96 15.16
N PRO A 243 15.10 3.39 16.32
CA PRO A 243 15.32 1.94 16.45
C PRO A 243 14.12 1.10 16.02
N ARG A 244 12.89 1.58 16.23
CA ARG A 244 11.66 0.88 15.84
C ARG A 244 11.51 0.82 14.32
N ARG A 245 11.81 1.92 13.60
CA ARG A 245 11.81 1.95 12.14
C ARG A 245 12.96 1.15 11.54
N ASN A 246 14.13 1.15 12.19
CA ASN A 246 15.24 0.29 11.79
C ASN A 246 14.86 -1.21 11.87
N ALA A 247 14.14 -1.61 12.91
CA ALA A 247 13.63 -2.98 13.05
C ALA A 247 12.63 -3.33 11.94
N ALA A 248 11.71 -2.41 11.61
CA ALA A 248 10.77 -2.59 10.50
C ALA A 248 11.51 -2.74 9.15
N ALA A 249 12.52 -1.90 8.91
CA ALA A 249 13.37 -1.98 7.72
C ALA A 249 14.10 -3.33 7.59
N ALA A 250 14.60 -3.85 8.71
CA ALA A 250 15.28 -5.14 8.73
C ALA A 250 14.32 -6.31 8.40
N VAL A 251 13.09 -6.28 8.92
CA VAL A 251 12.06 -7.27 8.59
C VAL A 251 11.70 -7.22 7.12
N LEU A 252 11.45 -6.03 6.58
CA LEU A 252 11.15 -5.84 5.17
C LEU A 252 12.29 -6.35 4.28
N LYS A 253 13.52 -5.96 4.59
CA LYS A 253 14.71 -6.39 3.84
C LYS A 253 14.85 -7.90 3.82
N ALA A 254 14.75 -8.55 4.98
CA ALA A 254 14.90 -9.99 5.11
C ALA A 254 13.85 -10.73 4.25
N GLU A 255 12.61 -10.23 4.20
CA GLU A 255 11.57 -10.85 3.40
C GLU A 255 11.74 -10.60 1.89
N MET A 256 12.16 -9.39 1.50
CA MET A 256 12.50 -9.08 0.11
C MET A 256 13.68 -9.93 -0.39
N ASP A 257 14.74 -10.05 0.42
CA ASP A 257 15.91 -10.90 0.10
C ASP A 257 15.48 -12.36 -0.04
N LYS A 258 14.67 -12.87 0.90
CA LYS A 258 14.13 -14.23 0.86
C LYS A 258 13.36 -14.50 -0.43
N LEU A 259 12.42 -13.64 -0.80
CA LEU A 259 11.63 -13.83 -2.01
C LEU A 259 12.47 -13.71 -3.29
N SER A 260 13.55 -12.93 -3.28
CA SER A 260 14.50 -12.87 -4.39
C SER A 260 15.24 -14.21 -4.61
N VAL A 261 15.49 -14.95 -3.53
CA VAL A 261 16.10 -16.28 -3.56
C VAL A 261 15.06 -17.35 -3.94
N ASP A 262 13.89 -17.33 -3.29
CA ASP A 262 12.84 -18.33 -3.52
C ASP A 262 12.27 -18.27 -4.94
N TYR A 263 12.27 -17.10 -5.56
CA TYR A 263 11.75 -16.85 -6.91
C TYR A 263 12.74 -16.04 -7.76
N PRO A 264 13.76 -16.67 -8.32
CA PRO A 264 14.75 -15.97 -9.15
C PRO A 264 14.09 -15.15 -10.26
N GLY A 265 14.45 -13.87 -10.35
CA GLY A 265 13.87 -12.95 -11.32
C GLY A 265 12.56 -12.27 -10.93
N ILE A 266 11.98 -12.60 -9.77
CA ILE A 266 10.77 -11.91 -9.26
C ILE A 266 11.01 -10.41 -9.16
N LYS A 267 9.99 -9.63 -9.48
CA LYS A 267 9.99 -8.18 -9.31
C LYS A 267 9.37 -7.83 -7.97
N LEU A 268 10.11 -7.09 -7.14
CA LEU A 268 9.67 -6.70 -5.81
C LEU A 268 9.37 -5.20 -5.80
N ILE A 269 8.20 -4.84 -5.30
CA ILE A 269 7.81 -3.45 -5.06
C ILE A 269 7.31 -3.29 -3.63
N SER A 270 7.94 -2.39 -2.90
CA SER A 270 7.57 -2.04 -1.53
C SER A 270 7.06 -0.61 -1.51
N MET A 271 5.93 -0.39 -0.89
CA MET A 271 5.31 0.93 -0.77
C MET A 271 4.66 1.12 0.59
N GLY A 272 4.48 2.37 0.99
CA GLY A 272 3.86 2.70 2.26
C GLY A 272 4.32 4.02 2.86
N ASP A 273 3.79 4.31 4.04
CA ASP A 273 4.30 5.32 4.96
C ASP A 273 5.42 4.72 5.81
N TYR A 274 6.65 5.08 5.49
CA TYR A 274 7.83 4.62 6.22
C TYR A 274 8.12 5.45 7.47
N ASN A 275 7.38 6.53 7.70
CA ASN A 275 7.61 7.47 8.80
C ASN A 275 9.06 7.99 8.88
N ASP A 276 9.80 7.86 7.80
CA ASP A 276 11.18 8.29 7.60
C ASP A 276 11.37 8.83 6.17
N ASP A 277 12.25 9.79 6.01
CA ASP A 277 12.60 10.34 4.70
C ASP A 277 13.54 9.37 3.93
N PRO A 278 13.62 9.47 2.59
CA PRO A 278 14.49 8.60 1.78
C PRO A 278 15.98 8.57 2.17
N VAL A 279 16.43 9.57 2.94
CA VAL A 279 17.80 9.70 3.42
C VAL A 279 18.01 9.09 4.82
N SER A 280 16.94 8.70 5.51
CA SER A 280 16.99 8.20 6.89
C SER A 280 17.75 6.87 7.00
N PRO A 281 18.34 6.57 8.18
CA PRO A 281 19.12 5.35 8.39
C PRO A 281 18.34 4.06 8.10
N SER A 282 17.04 4.01 8.42
CA SER A 282 16.17 2.87 8.15
C SER A 282 16.14 2.51 6.67
N LEU A 283 16.01 3.50 5.77
CA LEU A 283 15.96 3.30 4.32
C LEU A 283 17.38 3.06 3.74
N LYS A 284 18.36 3.87 4.13
CA LYS A 284 19.71 3.84 3.54
C LYS A 284 20.57 2.69 4.08
N LYS A 285 20.54 2.44 5.39
CA LYS A 285 21.44 1.46 6.03
C LYS A 285 20.76 0.12 6.25
N HIS A 286 19.53 0.14 6.83
CA HIS A 286 18.87 -1.09 7.25
C HIS A 286 18.13 -1.78 6.10
N LEU A 287 17.45 -1.03 5.24
CA LEU A 287 16.87 -1.58 4.01
C LEU A 287 17.91 -1.67 2.87
N GLY A 288 18.86 -0.75 2.84
CA GLY A 288 19.89 -0.70 1.80
C GLY A 288 19.37 -0.17 0.45
N ALA A 289 18.36 0.69 0.48
CA ALA A 289 17.83 1.30 -0.73
C ALA A 289 18.80 2.34 -1.29
N VAL A 290 19.21 2.16 -2.55
CA VAL A 290 20.08 3.10 -3.26
C VAL A 290 19.31 4.32 -3.74
N SER A 291 20.03 5.40 -4.03
CA SER A 291 19.50 6.70 -4.40
C SER A 291 19.46 6.96 -5.91
N ASP A 292 20.25 6.19 -6.65
CA ASP A 292 20.32 6.28 -8.11
C ASP A 292 20.33 4.87 -8.73
N PRO A 293 19.65 4.65 -9.85
CA PRO A 293 19.65 3.35 -10.53
C PRO A 293 21.03 2.84 -10.94
N SER A 294 22.00 3.73 -11.15
CA SER A 294 23.37 3.36 -11.48
C SER A 294 24.12 2.63 -10.33
N GLU A 295 23.60 2.78 -9.10
CA GLU A 295 24.13 2.09 -7.91
C GLU A 295 23.59 0.66 -7.75
N LEU A 296 22.58 0.27 -8.57
CA LEU A 296 21.95 -1.06 -8.49
C LEU A 296 22.95 -2.16 -8.82
N SER A 297 22.97 -3.18 -7.97
CA SER A 297 23.84 -4.37 -8.10
C SER A 297 23.21 -5.54 -7.35
N ASP A 298 23.86 -6.71 -7.39
CA ASP A 298 23.45 -7.86 -6.57
C ASP A 298 23.59 -7.60 -5.07
N LYS A 299 24.53 -6.74 -4.68
CA LYS A 299 24.75 -6.33 -3.28
C LYS A 299 23.84 -5.19 -2.82
N SER A 300 23.33 -4.41 -3.75
CA SER A 300 22.45 -3.26 -3.53
C SER A 300 21.24 -3.34 -4.48
N PRO A 301 20.34 -4.32 -4.25
CA PRO A 301 19.31 -4.64 -5.25
C PRO A 301 18.08 -3.75 -5.21
N TYR A 302 17.98 -2.81 -4.28
CA TYR A 302 16.77 -2.00 -4.04
C TYR A 302 17.00 -0.53 -4.38
N TYR A 303 16.08 0.07 -5.11
CA TYR A 303 16.12 1.47 -5.51
C TYR A 303 14.89 2.23 -4.98
N ASN A 304 15.14 3.34 -4.32
CA ASN A 304 14.09 4.24 -3.82
C ASN A 304 13.69 5.23 -4.91
N LEU A 305 12.50 5.05 -5.50
CA LEU A 305 11.99 5.91 -6.58
C LEU A 305 11.77 7.35 -6.13
N MET A 306 11.54 7.57 -4.82
CA MET A 306 11.21 8.88 -4.25
C MET A 306 12.46 9.70 -3.86
N TYR A 307 13.65 9.10 -3.87
CA TYR A 307 14.87 9.79 -3.42
C TYR A 307 15.14 11.08 -4.18
N LYS A 308 15.07 11.04 -5.52
CA LYS A 308 15.31 12.22 -6.35
C LYS A 308 14.21 13.29 -6.17
N LEU A 309 12.97 12.86 -5.97
CA LEU A 309 11.86 13.78 -5.66
C LEU A 309 12.09 14.49 -4.32
N TYR A 310 12.47 13.75 -3.28
CA TYR A 310 12.85 14.32 -1.99
C TYR A 310 13.97 15.35 -2.13
N LYS A 311 15.04 15.04 -2.85
CA LYS A 311 16.17 15.95 -3.09
C LYS A 311 15.78 17.20 -3.91
N SER A 312 14.69 17.15 -4.68
CA SER A 312 14.12 18.30 -5.38
C SER A 312 13.11 19.11 -4.55
N GLY A 313 12.92 18.75 -3.27
CA GLY A 313 12.02 19.46 -2.36
C GLY A 313 10.57 18.99 -2.40
N VAL A 314 10.27 17.87 -3.07
CA VAL A 314 8.94 17.25 -3.03
C VAL A 314 8.73 16.59 -1.68
N ALA A 315 7.56 16.81 -1.10
CA ALA A 315 7.11 16.19 0.14
C ALA A 315 5.76 15.50 -0.04
N SER A 316 5.46 14.50 0.79
CA SER A 316 4.14 13.87 0.82
C SER A 316 3.28 14.35 1.98
N LEU A 317 3.88 14.94 2.99
CA LEU A 317 3.20 15.51 4.15
C LEU A 317 4.04 16.63 4.78
N ALA A 318 3.45 17.33 5.75
CA ALA A 318 4.18 18.21 6.63
C ALA A 318 4.08 17.73 8.07
N TYR A 319 5.21 17.41 8.67
CA TYR A 319 5.30 17.03 10.07
C TYR A 319 5.96 18.13 10.89
N ARG A 320 5.22 18.71 11.87
CA ARG A 320 5.68 19.85 12.69
C ARG A 320 6.24 20.99 11.84
N ASP A 321 5.48 21.37 10.80
CA ASP A 321 5.81 22.42 9.83
C ASP A 321 7.06 22.13 8.96
N ALA A 322 7.62 20.95 9.02
CA ALA A 322 8.68 20.52 8.14
C ALA A 322 8.14 19.62 7.02
N PRO A 323 8.44 19.89 5.76
CA PRO A 323 8.07 19.00 4.67
C PRO A 323 8.89 17.70 4.75
N ASN A 324 8.20 16.56 4.70
CA ASN A 324 8.79 15.23 4.71
C ASN A 324 8.22 14.38 3.57
N LEU A 325 8.97 13.38 3.14
CA LEU A 325 8.53 12.44 2.13
C LEU A 325 8.54 11.02 2.74
N PHE A 326 7.50 10.71 3.53
CA PHE A 326 7.36 9.41 4.20
C PHE A 326 6.69 8.36 3.33
N ASP A 327 5.88 8.81 2.38
CA ASP A 327 5.13 7.97 1.46
C ASP A 327 6.03 7.62 0.27
N GLN A 328 6.54 6.39 0.27
CA GLN A 328 7.59 6.01 -0.66
C GLN A 328 7.29 4.71 -1.40
N ILE A 329 7.93 4.57 -2.56
CA ILE A 329 7.93 3.35 -3.38
C ILE A 329 9.37 2.94 -3.65
N ILE A 330 9.70 1.70 -3.28
CA ILE A 330 11.02 1.11 -3.41
C ILE A 330 10.88 -0.14 -4.27
N VAL A 331 11.76 -0.31 -5.24
CA VAL A 331 11.68 -1.43 -6.19
C VAL A 331 12.98 -2.22 -6.25
N SER A 332 12.86 -3.51 -6.59
CA SER A 332 14.05 -4.31 -6.89
C SER A 332 14.67 -3.94 -8.24
N LYS A 333 15.95 -4.23 -8.41
CA LYS A 333 16.69 -4.00 -9.65
C LYS A 333 16.00 -4.57 -10.91
N ASN A 334 15.19 -5.63 -10.74
CA ASN A 334 14.48 -6.27 -11.84
C ASN A 334 13.37 -5.39 -12.47
N PHE A 335 12.98 -4.29 -11.80
CA PHE A 335 12.11 -3.26 -12.36
C PHE A 335 12.86 -2.18 -13.16
N TYR A 336 14.19 -2.21 -13.14
CA TYR A 336 15.00 -1.23 -13.84
C TYR A 336 15.63 -1.84 -15.10
N SER A 337 15.59 -1.08 -16.19
CA SER A 337 16.35 -1.36 -17.41
C SER A 337 16.86 -0.04 -17.97
N PRO A 338 18.08 0.00 -18.55
CA PRO A 338 18.54 1.16 -19.32
C PRO A 338 17.69 1.36 -20.59
N GLU A 339 17.07 0.32 -21.09
CA GLU A 339 16.12 0.39 -22.19
C GLU A 339 14.79 0.93 -21.69
N LYS A 340 14.22 1.90 -22.41
CA LYS A 340 12.97 2.55 -22.01
C LYS A 340 11.77 1.62 -22.07
N ILE A 341 11.77 0.66 -22.97
CA ILE A 341 10.67 -0.27 -23.19
C ILE A 341 11.26 -1.67 -23.39
N THR A 342 10.82 -2.61 -22.58
CA THR A 342 11.26 -4.02 -22.58
C THR A 342 10.05 -4.95 -22.62
N PRO A 343 10.23 -6.25 -22.97
CA PRO A 343 9.15 -7.23 -22.91
C PRO A 343 8.57 -7.47 -21.52
N THR A 344 9.28 -7.04 -20.47
CA THR A 344 8.87 -7.17 -19.08
C THR A 344 8.65 -5.79 -18.46
N TYR A 345 7.86 -5.70 -17.39
CA TYR A 345 7.57 -4.43 -16.73
C TYR A 345 8.82 -3.74 -16.19
N THR A 346 9.02 -2.47 -16.55
CA THR A 346 10.03 -1.58 -16.01
C THR A 346 9.38 -0.29 -15.53
N ILE A 347 10.08 0.46 -14.66
CA ILE A 347 9.57 1.75 -14.17
C ILE A 347 9.55 2.76 -15.34
N PHE A 348 8.38 3.33 -15.56
CA PHE A 348 8.17 4.45 -16.49
C PHE A 348 8.20 5.80 -15.78
N LYS A 349 7.49 5.91 -14.65
CA LYS A 349 7.31 7.16 -13.91
C LYS A 349 7.14 6.89 -12.42
N ALA A 350 7.62 7.81 -11.59
CA ALA A 350 7.27 7.89 -10.18
C ALA A 350 6.99 9.34 -9.81
N GLU A 351 6.00 9.60 -8.96
CA GLU A 351 5.60 10.92 -8.53
C GLU A 351 4.85 10.91 -7.20
N ILE A 352 4.80 12.05 -6.53
CA ILE A 352 3.82 12.34 -5.48
C ILE A 352 2.66 13.07 -6.16
N TYR A 353 1.47 12.51 -6.01
CA TYR A 353 0.27 13.04 -6.65
C TYR A 353 -0.36 14.14 -5.78
N ALA A 354 -0.15 15.40 -6.14
CA ALA A 354 -0.59 16.56 -5.38
C ALA A 354 -1.33 17.60 -6.25
N PRO A 355 -2.48 17.24 -6.84
CA PRO A 355 -3.28 18.19 -7.60
C PRO A 355 -3.87 19.27 -6.69
N SER A 356 -4.27 20.39 -7.26
CA SER A 356 -4.72 21.58 -6.52
C SER A 356 -5.89 21.34 -5.56
N TYR A 357 -6.72 20.35 -5.81
CA TYR A 357 -7.84 20.03 -4.93
C TYR A 357 -7.44 19.26 -3.66
N LEU A 358 -6.26 18.65 -3.63
CA LEU A 358 -5.69 18.01 -2.44
C LEU A 358 -4.91 19.00 -1.55
N LEU A 359 -4.81 20.27 -1.93
CA LEU A 359 -4.04 21.26 -1.22
C LEU A 359 -4.95 22.18 -0.38
N ASN A 360 -4.51 22.52 0.81
CA ASN A 360 -5.02 23.69 1.50
C ASN A 360 -4.68 24.94 0.69
N LYS A 361 -5.70 25.72 0.36
CA LYS A 361 -5.56 26.88 -0.53
C LYS A 361 -5.19 28.15 0.22
N GLU A 362 -5.52 28.23 1.50
CA GLU A 362 -5.46 29.45 2.30
C GLU A 362 -4.93 29.17 3.71
N GLY A 363 -4.65 30.24 4.46
CA GLY A 363 -4.22 30.20 5.85
C GLY A 363 -2.78 29.70 6.03
N GLN A 364 -2.44 29.40 7.29
CA GLN A 364 -1.11 28.96 7.70
C GLN A 364 -0.71 27.61 7.08
N TRP A 365 -1.68 26.79 6.70
CA TRP A 365 -1.47 25.47 6.10
C TRP A 365 -1.51 25.46 4.57
N LYS A 366 -1.41 26.64 3.94
CA LYS A 366 -1.43 26.74 2.48
C LYS A 366 -0.33 25.87 1.85
N GLY A 367 -0.74 25.01 0.90
CA GLY A 367 0.15 24.06 0.21
C GLY A 367 0.32 22.71 0.91
N TYR A 368 -0.19 22.56 2.13
CA TYR A 368 -0.22 21.29 2.83
C TYR A 368 -1.38 20.41 2.31
N PRO A 369 -1.34 19.10 2.52
CA PRO A 369 -2.48 18.24 2.22
C PRO A 369 -3.76 18.74 2.89
N LEU A 370 -4.85 18.72 2.14
CA LEU A 370 -6.18 19.04 2.68
C LEU A 370 -6.72 17.82 3.41
N ARG A 371 -6.35 17.72 4.69
CA ARG A 371 -6.68 16.60 5.56
C ARG A 371 -8.18 16.52 5.87
N SER A 372 -8.65 15.33 6.22
CA SER A 372 -10.05 15.08 6.58
C SER A 372 -10.44 15.75 7.91
N TRP A 373 -9.51 15.92 8.83
CA TRP A 373 -9.74 16.39 10.19
C TRP A 373 -8.87 17.56 10.58
N ASP A 374 -9.46 18.51 11.28
CA ASP A 374 -8.78 19.58 12.00
C ASP A 374 -9.21 19.51 13.47
N GLY A 375 -8.39 18.86 14.29
CA GLY A 375 -8.81 18.42 15.62
C GLY A 375 -10.00 17.48 15.54
N ASP A 376 -11.13 17.87 16.14
CA ASP A 376 -12.37 17.11 16.13
C ASP A 376 -13.34 17.55 15.02
N ARG A 377 -12.96 18.54 14.22
CA ARG A 377 -13.80 19.05 13.15
C ARG A 377 -13.52 18.33 11.82
N PHE A 378 -14.55 17.72 11.24
CA PHE A 378 -14.47 17.18 9.90
C PHE A 378 -14.41 18.32 8.86
N THR A 379 -13.35 18.37 8.07
CA THR A 379 -13.12 19.43 7.09
C THR A 379 -13.77 19.13 5.75
N GLY A 380 -14.08 17.87 5.47
CA GLY A 380 -14.47 17.38 4.16
C GLY A 380 -13.30 17.23 3.18
N GLY A 381 -12.07 17.27 3.69
CA GLY A 381 -10.85 17.02 2.92
C GLY A 381 -10.62 15.54 2.61
N TYR A 382 -9.39 15.20 2.31
CA TYR A 382 -8.98 13.89 1.80
C TYR A 382 -8.09 13.16 2.81
N SER A 383 -6.82 13.51 2.85
CA SER A 383 -5.82 12.92 3.76
C SER A 383 -4.80 13.98 4.16
N ASP A 384 -4.09 13.74 5.27
CA ASP A 384 -2.91 14.53 5.68
C ASP A 384 -1.63 14.09 4.93
N HIS A 385 -1.76 13.16 3.97
CA HIS A 385 -0.70 12.71 3.09
C HIS A 385 -1.10 12.87 1.61
N PHE A 386 -0.11 13.14 0.75
CA PHE A 386 -0.25 13.02 -0.69
C PHE A 386 0.10 11.61 -1.15
N PRO A 387 -0.67 11.01 -2.08
CA PRO A 387 -0.38 9.68 -2.59
C PRO A 387 0.97 9.58 -3.31
N ALA A 388 1.63 8.43 -3.14
CA ALA A 388 2.78 8.04 -3.94
C ALA A 388 2.34 7.16 -5.11
N VAL A 389 2.84 7.46 -6.31
CA VAL A 389 2.44 6.79 -7.54
C VAL A 389 3.67 6.30 -8.30
N SER A 390 3.63 5.06 -8.77
CA SER A 390 4.52 4.56 -9.81
C SER A 390 3.72 4.04 -10.99
N VAL A 391 4.25 4.25 -12.19
CA VAL A 391 3.73 3.68 -13.42
C VAL A 391 4.80 2.77 -13.99
N VAL A 392 4.42 1.52 -14.25
CA VAL A 392 5.27 0.55 -14.91
C VAL A 392 4.82 0.33 -16.34
N GLN A 393 5.74 0.00 -17.22
CA GLN A 393 5.43 -0.24 -18.64
C GLN A 393 6.17 -1.44 -19.20
N LYS A 394 5.57 -2.09 -20.18
CA LYS A 394 6.19 -3.13 -20.98
C LYS A 394 5.72 -3.10 -22.43
N GLU A 395 6.53 -3.66 -23.31
CA GLU A 395 6.12 -4.00 -24.66
C GLU A 395 5.18 -5.21 -24.67
N TYR A 396 4.17 -5.19 -25.52
CA TYR A 396 3.36 -6.38 -25.80
C TYR A 396 2.95 -6.43 -27.27
N ILE A 397 2.74 -7.62 -27.74
CA ILE A 397 2.23 -7.87 -29.08
C ILE A 397 0.71 -8.03 -28.96
N LYS A 398 -0.04 -7.19 -29.67
CA LYS A 398 -1.49 -7.38 -29.76
C LYS A 398 -1.74 -8.64 -30.61
N LYS A 399 -2.31 -9.65 -29.96
CA LYS A 399 -2.76 -10.86 -30.67
C LYS A 399 -4.03 -10.60 -31.45
#